data_8dbd77eda07550ec42114a554089e3a9
#
_entry.id   8dbd77eda07550ec42114a554089e3a9
#
_cell.length_a   1.000
_cell.length_b   1.000
_cell.length_c   1.000
_cell.angle_alpha   90.00
_cell.angle_beta   90.00
_cell.angle_gamma   90.00
#
_symmetry.space_group_name_H-M   'P 1'
#
loop_
_entity.id
_entity.type
_entity.pdbx_description
1 polymer ?
#
loop_
_entity_poly.entity_id
_entity_poly.type
_entity_poly.pdbx_seq_one_letter_code
_entity_poly.pdbx_strand_id
1 'polypeptide(L)'
;MSVIVKKAEKIKATVDTLDEGFTFEQFLAAFQARYPKDWEKVQREYANHERKAKPGKSHPMPEPVQYLRNALNVHLKGASKPS
;
A
#
# COMPACT_ATOMS: atom_id res chain seq x y z
N MET A 1 -10.14 -3.73 -8.76
CA MET A 1 -10.30 -2.28 -8.54
C MET A 1 -9.33 -1.81 -7.46
N SER A 2 -8.68 -0.71 -7.71
CA SER A 2 -7.70 -0.20 -6.76
C SER A 2 -8.38 0.61 -5.65
N VAL A 3 -8.00 0.35 -4.40
CA VAL A 3 -8.52 1.11 -3.27
C VAL A 3 -7.99 2.54 -3.30
N ILE A 4 -6.74 2.69 -3.71
CA ILE A 4 -6.07 3.99 -3.77
C ILE A 4 -6.09 4.51 -5.20
N VAL A 5 -6.71 5.67 -5.38
CA VAL A 5 -6.73 6.32 -6.69
C VAL A 5 -5.31 6.78 -7.03
N LYS A 6 -4.86 6.49 -8.24
CA LYS A 6 -3.50 6.83 -8.69
C LYS A 6 -2.44 6.26 -7.75
N LYS A 7 -2.63 5.02 -7.36
CA LYS A 7 -1.73 4.38 -6.40
C LYS A 7 -0.26 4.48 -6.80
N ALA A 8 0.05 4.18 -8.06
CA ALA A 8 1.44 4.20 -8.51
C ALA A 8 2.08 5.57 -8.34
N GLU A 9 1.35 6.63 -8.65
CA GLU A 9 1.85 7.99 -8.51
C GLU A 9 2.08 8.35 -7.05
N LYS A 10 1.17 7.93 -6.17
CA LYS A 10 1.29 8.20 -4.75
C LYS A 10 2.44 7.43 -4.13
N ILE A 11 2.63 6.20 -4.54
CA ILE A 11 3.76 5.38 -4.10
C ILE A 11 5.07 6.06 -4.51
N LYS A 12 5.16 6.47 -5.77
CA LYS A 12 6.35 7.13 -6.29
C LYS A 12 6.63 8.43 -5.53
N ALA A 13 5.60 9.24 -5.33
CA ALA A 13 5.75 10.51 -4.60
C ALA A 13 6.26 10.28 -3.18
N THR A 14 5.78 9.24 -2.52
CA THR A 14 6.22 8.90 -1.18
C THR A 14 7.67 8.45 -1.18
N VAL A 15 8.04 7.56 -2.10
CA VAL A 15 9.42 7.08 -2.22
C VAL A 15 10.38 8.22 -2.51
N ASP A 16 9.96 9.16 -3.34
CA ASP A 16 10.80 10.29 -3.71
C ASP A 16 11.15 11.19 -2.52
N THR A 17 10.37 11.14 -1.44
CA THR A 17 10.67 11.92 -0.24
C THR A 17 11.61 11.19 0.72
N LEU A 18 11.93 9.94 0.42
CA LEU A 18 12.77 9.12 1.29
C LEU A 18 14.19 9.00 0.74
N ASP A 19 15.12 8.74 1.65
CA ASP A 19 16.51 8.53 1.25
C ASP A 19 16.70 7.17 0.61
N GLU A 20 17.76 7.05 -0.17
CA GLU A 20 18.15 5.76 -0.72
C GLU A 20 18.41 4.81 0.42
N GLY A 21 17.92 3.58 0.28
CA GLY A 21 18.09 2.59 1.33
C GLY A 21 17.05 2.67 2.45
N PHE A 22 15.96 3.38 2.21
CA PHE A 22 14.88 3.47 3.19
C PHE A 22 14.31 2.09 3.50
N THR A 23 13.76 1.96 4.73
CA THR A 23 13.10 0.72 5.12
C THR A 23 11.61 0.81 4.80
N PHE A 24 10.94 -0.36 4.79
CA PHE A 24 9.50 -0.36 4.60
C PHE A 24 8.79 0.44 5.69
N GLU A 25 9.29 0.37 6.91
CA GLU A 25 8.70 1.13 8.02
C GLU A 25 8.73 2.63 7.75
N GLN A 26 9.84 3.11 7.20
CA GLN A 26 9.96 4.51 6.83
C GLN A 26 8.98 4.87 5.72
N PHE A 27 8.85 4.01 4.74
CA PHE A 27 7.89 4.21 3.66
C PHE A 27 6.47 4.24 4.21
N LEU A 28 6.12 3.31 5.07
CA LEU A 28 4.79 3.22 5.64
C LEU A 28 4.44 4.49 6.42
N ALA A 29 5.35 4.94 7.27
CA ALA A 29 5.15 6.15 8.06
C ALA A 29 4.98 7.36 7.15
N ALA A 30 5.80 7.47 6.12
CA ALA A 30 5.71 8.59 5.18
C ALA A 30 4.39 8.57 4.43
N PHE A 31 3.95 7.39 3.99
CA PHE A 31 2.68 7.26 3.30
C PHE A 31 1.51 7.66 4.20
N GLN A 32 1.52 7.19 5.42
CA GLN A 32 0.47 7.52 6.38
C GLN A 32 0.41 9.02 6.67
N ALA A 33 1.57 9.65 6.77
CA ALA A 33 1.64 11.08 7.03
C ALA A 33 1.21 11.91 5.82
N ARG A 34 1.59 11.44 4.62
CA ARG A 34 1.31 12.18 3.38
C ARG A 34 -0.10 11.95 2.88
N TYR A 35 -0.59 10.73 3.01
CA TYR A 35 -1.90 10.35 2.51
C TYR A 35 -2.74 9.66 3.58
N PRO A 36 -3.07 10.38 4.67
CA PRO A 36 -3.83 9.77 5.77
C PRO A 36 -5.21 9.27 5.33
N LYS A 37 -5.85 9.98 4.42
CA LYS A 37 -7.18 9.58 3.94
C LYS A 37 -7.12 8.30 3.13
N ASP A 38 -6.07 8.12 2.33
CA ASP A 38 -5.90 6.90 1.56
C ASP A 38 -5.60 5.72 2.48
N TRP A 39 -4.80 5.96 3.53
CA TRP A 39 -4.51 4.93 4.52
C TRP A 39 -5.79 4.49 5.22
N GLU A 40 -6.64 5.45 5.64
CA GLU A 40 -7.94 5.15 6.24
C GLU A 40 -8.81 4.34 5.30
N LYS A 41 -8.79 4.69 4.02
CA LYS A 41 -9.58 4.00 3.02
C LYS A 41 -9.15 2.54 2.88
N VAL A 42 -7.85 2.28 2.87
CA VAL A 42 -7.34 0.92 2.83
C VAL A 42 -7.78 0.12 4.03
N GLN A 43 -7.68 0.73 5.22
CA GLN A 43 -8.10 0.08 6.45
C GLN A 43 -9.60 -0.21 6.45
N ARG A 44 -10.38 0.73 5.95
CA ARG A 44 -11.83 0.57 5.88
C ARG A 44 -12.22 -0.56 4.93
N GLU A 45 -11.58 -0.61 3.78
CA GLU A 45 -11.85 -1.67 2.81
C GLU A 45 -11.46 -3.04 3.37
N TYR A 46 -10.34 -3.10 4.07
CA TYR A 46 -9.93 -4.35 4.71
C TYR A 46 -10.97 -4.79 5.74
N ALA A 47 -11.45 -3.86 6.56
CA ALA A 47 -12.47 -4.16 7.56
C ALA A 47 -13.77 -4.62 6.92
N ASN A 48 -14.16 -4.02 5.79
CA ASN A 48 -15.34 -4.43 5.07
C ASN A 48 -15.22 -5.86 4.55
N HIS A 49 -14.07 -6.20 3.98
CA HIS A 49 -13.83 -7.55 3.48
C HIS A 49 -13.80 -8.56 4.62
N GLU A 50 -13.17 -8.19 5.73
CA GLU A 50 -13.12 -9.05 6.91
C GLU A 50 -14.51 -9.34 7.44
N ARG A 51 -15.36 -8.32 7.46
CA ARG A 51 -16.73 -8.48 7.95
C ARG A 51 -17.54 -9.41 7.05
N LYS A 52 -17.30 -9.37 5.75
CA LYS A 52 -18.00 -10.20 4.77
C LYS A 52 -17.40 -11.59 4.62
N ALA A 53 -16.15 -11.75 5.02
CA ALA A 53 -15.48 -13.04 4.89
C ALA A 53 -16.08 -14.04 5.86
N LYS A 54 -16.36 -15.24 5.36
CA LYS A 54 -16.89 -16.31 6.20
C LYS A 54 -15.74 -17.01 6.93
N PRO A 55 -16.02 -17.52 8.15
CA PRO A 55 -14.98 -18.27 8.87
C PRO A 55 -14.40 -19.39 8.01
N GLY A 56 -13.08 -19.51 8.05
CA GLY A 56 -12.39 -20.57 7.33
C GLY A 56 -12.09 -20.27 5.88
N LYS A 57 -12.51 -19.17 5.35
CA LYS A 57 -12.21 -18.77 3.98
C LYS A 57 -11.09 -17.76 3.93
N SER A 58 -10.32 -17.79 2.84
CA SER A 58 -9.25 -16.82 2.64
C SER A 58 -9.81 -15.41 2.53
N HIS A 59 -9.09 -14.47 3.12
CA HIS A 59 -9.45 -13.07 3.04
C HIS A 59 -9.19 -12.56 1.62
N PRO A 60 -10.16 -11.88 0.98
CA PRO A 60 -9.97 -11.41 -0.39
C PRO A 60 -8.98 -10.26 -0.52
N MET A 61 -8.65 -9.60 0.59
CA MET A 61 -7.74 -8.48 0.59
C MET A 61 -6.67 -8.69 1.65
N PRO A 62 -5.37 -8.48 1.33
CA PRO A 62 -4.33 -8.59 2.34
C PRO A 62 -4.46 -7.48 3.38
N GLU A 63 -3.81 -7.66 4.52
CA GLU A 63 -3.79 -6.63 5.56
C GLU A 63 -3.30 -5.30 4.96
N PRO A 64 -3.74 -4.16 5.54
CA PRO A 64 -3.33 -2.86 5.00
C PRO A 64 -1.82 -2.70 4.86
N VAL A 65 -1.06 -3.15 5.85
CA VAL A 65 0.40 -3.08 5.79
C VAL A 65 0.93 -3.94 4.65
N GLN A 66 0.42 -5.15 4.51
CA GLN A 66 0.84 -6.05 3.43
C GLN A 66 0.42 -5.50 2.07
N TYR A 67 -0.73 -4.86 1.99
CA TYR A 67 -1.20 -4.23 0.77
C TYR A 67 -0.20 -3.19 0.28
N LEU A 68 0.26 -2.32 1.19
CA LEU A 68 1.25 -1.31 0.83
C LEU A 68 2.61 -1.91 0.53
N ARG A 69 2.98 -2.97 1.24
CA ARG A 69 4.24 -3.66 0.95
C ARG A 69 4.23 -4.24 -0.46
N ASN A 70 3.13 -4.85 -0.86
CA ASN A 70 2.99 -5.38 -2.21
C ASN A 70 3.06 -4.26 -3.24
N ALA A 71 2.39 -3.15 -2.95
CA ALA A 71 2.40 -1.99 -3.84
C ALA A 71 3.81 -1.42 -4.01
N LEU A 72 4.55 -1.32 -2.90
CA LEU A 72 5.92 -0.83 -2.95
C LEU A 72 6.81 -1.77 -3.75
N ASN A 73 6.68 -3.08 -3.52
CA ASN A 73 7.47 -4.07 -4.24
C ASN A 73 7.22 -3.99 -5.75
N VAL A 74 5.97 -3.83 -6.15
CA VAL A 74 5.63 -3.68 -7.56
C VAL A 74 6.27 -2.42 -8.13
N HIS A 75 6.23 -1.32 -7.39
CA HIS A 75 6.85 -0.07 -7.81
C HIS A 75 8.36 -0.22 -7.99
N LEU A 76 9.01 -0.85 -7.00
CA LEU A 76 10.46 -1.03 -7.05
C LEU A 76 10.87 -1.93 -8.21
N LYS A 77 10.11 -2.98 -8.46
CA LYS A 77 10.36 -3.86 -9.60
C LYS A 77 10.25 -3.11 -10.91
N GLY A 78 9.21 -2.31 -11.05
CA GLY A 78 9.03 -1.50 -12.23
C GLY A 78 10.13 -0.49 -12.42
N ALA A 79 10.56 0.14 -11.32
CA ALA A 79 11.61 1.15 -11.36
C ALA A 79 12.97 0.55 -11.68
N SER A 80 13.22 -0.70 -11.26
CA SER A 80 14.50 -1.34 -11.46
C SER A 80 14.62 -2.01 -12.84
N LYS A 81 13.54 -2.10 -13.58
CA LYS A 81 13.58 -2.66 -14.91
C LYS A 81 14.18 -1.68 -15.91
N PRO A 82 15.18 -2.10 -16.65
CA PRO A 82 15.62 -1.28 -17.78
C PRO A 82 14.50 -1.30 -18.81
N SER A 83 14.03 -0.16 -19.15
CA SER A 83 12.97 -0.10 -20.16
C SER A 83 13.55 -0.18 -21.54
#